data_e5a73b2d5558a95fc0e06874e4658453
#
_entry.id   e5a73b2d5558a95fc0e06874e4658453
#
_cell.length_a   1.000
_cell.length_b   1.000
_cell.length_c   1.000
_cell.angle_alpha   90.00
_cell.angle_beta   90.00
_cell.angle_gamma   90.00
#
_symmetry.space_group_name_H-M   'P 1'
#
loop_
_entity.id
_entity.type
_entity.pdbx_description
1 polymer ?
#
loop_
_entity_poly.entity_id
_entity_poly.type
_entity_poly.pdbx_seq_one_letter_code
_entity_poly.pdbx_strand_id
1 'polypeptide(L)'
;MPDDAVRLLPPDSKRLSDAKPAERTDTASLPKPAPVEAKPAEAKPVEAKPVEAKPAEAKPVEAKPAEPSPADRDALRQRGAVQLLSVLQREGRLIDFLLEDIDGYSDAQVGAAVRDIHRGCRKGLSEHLQIVPIRPEPDEALVKIAAGHDPSQVRLIGHVTGRPPFEGSLRHHGWRTTKCSLADIPAGHDPTVICPAEVEIAG
;
A
#
# COMPACT_ATOMS: atom_id res chain seq x y z
N MET A 1 14.90 -35.81 -22.60
CA MET A 1 13.98 -34.77 -23.00
C MET A 1 14.01 -33.68 -21.96
N PRO A 2 14.66 -32.54 -22.20
CA PRO A 2 14.22 -31.30 -21.60
C PRO A 2 14.50 -30.16 -22.59
N ASP A 3 13.47 -29.75 -23.36
CA ASP A 3 13.65 -28.66 -24.33
C ASP A 3 12.60 -27.53 -24.18
N ASP A 4 11.76 -27.55 -23.14
CA ASP A 4 10.71 -26.57 -22.94
C ASP A 4 11.04 -25.41 -21.95
N ALA A 5 12.18 -25.42 -21.29
CA ALA A 5 12.54 -24.42 -20.28
C ALA A 5 13.09 -23.10 -20.84
N VAL A 6 13.30 -23.00 -22.17
CA VAL A 6 13.97 -21.82 -22.79
C VAL A 6 12.99 -20.66 -23.11
N ARG A 7 11.67 -20.83 -22.91
CA ARG A 7 10.66 -19.90 -23.41
C ARG A 7 10.32 -18.71 -22.51
N LEU A 8 10.91 -18.61 -21.33
CA LEU A 8 10.62 -17.54 -20.35
C LEU A 8 11.54 -16.30 -20.42
N LEU A 9 12.58 -16.34 -21.24
CA LEU A 9 13.50 -15.21 -21.35
C LEU A 9 13.38 -14.56 -22.73
N PRO A 10 13.09 -13.25 -22.84
CA PRO A 10 13.14 -12.55 -24.11
C PRO A 10 14.59 -12.42 -24.61
N PRO A 11 14.84 -12.58 -25.92
CA PRO A 11 16.15 -12.34 -26.50
C PRO A 11 16.38 -10.82 -26.61
N ASP A 12 17.47 -10.33 -26.05
CA ASP A 12 18.02 -8.98 -26.11
C ASP A 12 17.92 -8.15 -24.83
N SER A 13 18.99 -8.23 -24.04
CA SER A 13 19.38 -7.14 -23.17
C SER A 13 20.85 -6.77 -23.40
N LYS A 14 21.07 -5.86 -24.35
CA LYS A 14 22.33 -5.14 -24.52
C LYS A 14 22.45 -4.05 -23.44
N ARG A 15 23.49 -4.20 -22.62
CA ARG A 15 24.34 -3.20 -21.94
C ARG A 15 23.76 -1.82 -21.64
N LEU A 16 23.77 -1.48 -20.36
CA LEU A 16 23.91 -0.09 -19.87
C LEU A 16 24.98 -0.07 -18.78
N SER A 17 26.18 0.29 -19.17
CA SER A 17 27.22 0.88 -18.34
C SER A 17 27.20 2.40 -18.61
N ASP A 18 27.52 3.17 -17.55
CA ASP A 18 27.83 4.59 -17.53
C ASP A 18 26.66 5.58 -17.29
N ALA A 19 26.53 5.99 -16.04
CA ALA A 19 26.11 7.35 -15.69
C ALA A 19 26.76 7.79 -14.37
N LYS A 20 27.51 8.87 -14.49
CA LYS A 20 28.30 9.65 -13.54
C LYS A 20 27.43 10.33 -12.49
N PRO A 21 27.88 10.54 -11.23
CA PRO A 21 27.11 11.24 -10.21
C PRO A 21 27.15 12.76 -10.41
N ALA A 22 26.00 13.42 -10.26
CA ALA A 22 25.86 14.86 -10.28
C ALA A 22 25.75 15.43 -8.85
N GLU A 23 26.45 16.54 -8.65
CA GLU A 23 26.67 17.33 -7.44
C GLU A 23 25.38 17.90 -6.84
N ARG A 24 25.42 18.02 -5.51
CA ARG A 24 24.44 18.74 -4.70
C ARG A 24 24.77 20.22 -4.70
N THR A 25 23.79 21.08 -4.89
CA THR A 25 23.85 22.50 -4.54
C THR A 25 22.72 22.89 -3.60
N ASP A 26 23.11 23.73 -2.67
CA ASP A 26 22.53 24.27 -1.46
C ASP A 26 21.25 25.11 -1.58
N THR A 27 20.56 25.15 -0.45
CA THR A 27 19.94 26.30 0.23
C THR A 27 18.71 26.97 -0.38
N ALA A 28 17.55 26.83 0.31
CA ALA A 28 16.63 27.95 0.49
C ALA A 28 15.80 27.80 1.77
N SER A 29 15.93 28.84 2.55
CA SER A 29 15.36 29.22 3.84
C SER A 29 13.82 29.20 3.91
N LEU A 30 13.26 28.67 5.02
CA LEU A 30 11.85 28.74 5.39
C LEU A 30 11.54 30.01 6.20
N PRO A 31 10.43 30.70 5.97
CA PRO A 31 9.96 31.77 6.84
C PRO A 31 9.11 31.26 8.00
N LYS A 32 9.29 31.92 9.14
CA LYS A 32 8.70 31.70 10.46
C LYS A 32 7.26 32.25 10.52
N PRO A 33 6.28 31.57 11.09
CA PRO A 33 4.95 32.17 11.32
C PRO A 33 4.90 33.01 12.61
N ALA A 34 4.20 34.14 12.51
CA ALA A 34 3.92 35.07 13.62
C ALA A 34 2.71 34.63 14.46
N PRO A 35 2.61 35.07 15.74
CA PRO A 35 1.54 34.65 16.65
C PRO A 35 0.26 35.44 16.43
N VAL A 36 -0.89 34.77 16.52
CA VAL A 36 -2.22 35.39 16.51
C VAL A 36 -2.78 35.39 17.93
N GLU A 37 -3.02 36.58 18.44
CA GLU A 37 -3.66 36.89 19.73
C GLU A 37 -5.16 36.54 19.71
N ALA A 38 -5.62 35.84 20.73
CA ALA A 38 -7.04 35.57 20.98
C ALA A 38 -7.65 36.61 21.88
N LYS A 39 -8.76 37.22 21.44
CA LYS A 39 -9.57 38.17 22.22
C LYS A 39 -10.89 37.50 22.64
N PRO A 40 -11.31 37.57 23.91
CA PRO A 40 -12.54 36.94 24.38
C PRO A 40 -13.77 37.79 23.99
N ALA A 41 -14.83 37.15 23.54
CA ALA A 41 -16.15 37.79 23.34
C ALA A 41 -17.14 37.39 24.44
N GLU A 42 -17.72 38.41 25.05
CA GLU A 42 -18.70 38.35 26.12
C GLU A 42 -20.03 37.71 25.70
N ALA A 43 -20.57 36.89 26.60
CA ALA A 43 -21.92 36.33 26.49
C ALA A 43 -22.99 37.31 26.98
N LYS A 44 -24.04 37.53 26.17
CA LYS A 44 -25.29 38.15 26.61
C LYS A 44 -26.42 37.14 26.62
N PRO A 45 -27.30 37.14 27.63
CA PRO A 45 -28.44 36.23 27.72
C PRO A 45 -29.55 36.65 26.77
N VAL A 46 -30.16 35.70 26.07
CA VAL A 46 -31.37 35.93 25.27
C VAL A 46 -32.53 35.16 25.89
N GLU A 47 -33.56 35.91 26.14
CA GLU A 47 -34.85 35.60 26.78
C GLU A 47 -35.64 34.58 25.95
N ALA A 48 -36.21 33.57 26.62
CA ALA A 48 -37.02 32.53 26.01
C ALA A 48 -38.44 32.98 25.73
N LYS A 49 -38.90 32.89 24.49
CA LYS A 49 -40.32 32.93 24.12
C LYS A 49 -40.82 31.53 23.77
N PRO A 50 -42.03 31.13 24.18
CA PRO A 50 -42.61 29.84 23.84
C PRO A 50 -42.99 29.79 22.36
N VAL A 51 -42.54 28.78 21.65
CA VAL A 51 -42.97 28.50 20.28
C VAL A 51 -43.85 27.26 20.29
N GLU A 52 -45.05 27.49 19.81
CA GLU A 52 -46.15 26.57 19.56
C GLU A 52 -45.73 25.37 18.72
N ALA A 53 -46.05 24.16 19.17
CA ALA A 53 -45.69 22.91 18.52
C ALA A 53 -46.54 22.69 17.26
N LYS A 54 -45.89 22.71 16.09
CA LYS A 54 -46.43 22.24 14.82
C LYS A 54 -46.01 20.80 14.60
N PRO A 55 -46.87 19.88 14.14
CA PRO A 55 -46.50 18.49 13.95
C PRO A 55 -45.38 18.36 12.91
N ALA A 56 -44.26 17.77 13.31
CA ALA A 56 -43.15 17.48 12.41
C ALA A 56 -43.52 16.27 11.54
N GLU A 57 -43.64 16.50 10.26
CA GLU A 57 -43.62 15.47 9.23
C GLU A 57 -42.32 14.62 9.42
N ALA A 58 -42.51 13.33 9.64
CA ALA A 58 -41.43 12.38 9.76
C ALA A 58 -40.68 12.27 8.40
N LYS A 59 -39.51 12.89 8.33
CA LYS A 59 -38.58 12.63 7.23
C LYS A 59 -38.16 11.17 7.27
N PRO A 60 -38.04 10.47 6.12
CA PRO A 60 -37.55 9.10 6.07
C PRO A 60 -36.16 9.06 6.74
N VAL A 61 -36.02 8.25 7.77
CA VAL A 61 -34.73 7.96 8.38
C VAL A 61 -33.93 7.19 7.32
N GLU A 62 -32.95 7.84 6.75
CA GLU A 62 -31.98 7.22 5.85
C GLU A 62 -31.31 6.09 6.60
N ALA A 63 -31.68 4.84 6.25
CA ALA A 63 -31.19 3.65 6.92
C ALA A 63 -29.66 3.61 6.74
N LYS A 64 -28.95 3.70 7.87
CA LYS A 64 -27.50 3.52 7.91
C LYS A 64 -27.17 2.19 7.19
N PRO A 65 -26.24 2.17 6.21
CA PRO A 65 -25.88 0.95 5.51
C PRO A 65 -25.58 -0.17 6.52
N ALA A 66 -26.23 -1.32 6.37
CA ALA A 66 -25.99 -2.46 7.24
C ALA A 66 -24.52 -2.87 7.15
N GLU A 67 -23.88 -3.13 8.28
CA GLU A 67 -22.52 -3.64 8.28
C GLU A 67 -22.46 -4.98 7.53
N PRO A 68 -21.44 -5.20 6.67
CA PRO A 68 -21.32 -6.42 5.89
C PRO A 68 -21.19 -7.63 6.82
N SER A 69 -21.85 -8.73 6.46
CA SER A 69 -21.78 -9.99 7.20
C SER A 69 -20.34 -10.54 7.23
N PRO A 70 -20.01 -11.46 8.14
CA PRO A 70 -18.70 -12.12 8.12
C PRO A 70 -18.35 -12.75 6.77
N ALA A 71 -19.32 -13.39 6.11
CA ALA A 71 -19.12 -13.99 4.79
C ALA A 71 -18.85 -12.93 3.71
N ASP A 72 -19.53 -11.78 3.74
CA ASP A 72 -19.27 -10.67 2.83
C ASP A 72 -17.88 -10.08 3.03
N ARG A 73 -17.43 -9.97 4.27
CA ARG A 73 -16.08 -9.50 4.59
C ARG A 73 -15.01 -10.44 4.06
N ASP A 74 -15.21 -11.75 4.15
CA ASP A 74 -14.28 -12.76 3.64
C ASP A 74 -14.25 -12.73 2.10
N ALA A 75 -15.41 -12.63 1.45
CA ALA A 75 -15.49 -12.47 0.00
C ALA A 75 -14.78 -11.19 -0.48
N LEU A 76 -14.94 -10.07 0.23
CA LEU A 76 -14.22 -8.82 -0.08
C LEU A 76 -12.71 -8.96 0.08
N ARG A 77 -12.23 -9.64 1.13
CA ARG A 77 -10.80 -9.91 1.33
C ARG A 77 -10.22 -10.78 0.22
N GLN A 78 -10.92 -11.87 -0.12
CA GLN A 78 -10.51 -12.75 -1.21
C GLN A 78 -10.45 -12.00 -2.53
N ARG A 79 -11.48 -11.23 -2.85
CA ARG A 79 -11.51 -10.40 -4.06
C ARG A 79 -10.33 -9.44 -4.13
N GLY A 80 -10.04 -8.71 -3.05
CA GLY A 80 -8.89 -7.80 -2.98
C GLY A 80 -7.55 -8.50 -3.16
N ALA A 81 -7.38 -9.69 -2.57
CA ALA A 81 -6.18 -10.49 -2.74
C ALA A 81 -5.99 -10.94 -4.20
N VAL A 82 -7.04 -11.48 -4.83
CA VAL A 82 -7.00 -11.91 -6.24
C VAL A 82 -6.72 -10.73 -7.18
N GLN A 83 -7.35 -9.57 -6.95
CA GLN A 83 -7.10 -8.37 -7.75
C GLN A 83 -5.63 -7.92 -7.68
N LEU A 84 -5.04 -7.90 -6.48
CA LEU A 84 -3.63 -7.54 -6.32
C LEU A 84 -2.70 -8.56 -6.98
N LEU A 85 -2.96 -9.86 -6.79
CA LEU A 85 -2.19 -10.92 -7.44
C LEU A 85 -2.32 -10.85 -8.97
N SER A 86 -3.50 -10.52 -9.51
CA SER A 86 -3.70 -10.32 -10.96
C SER A 86 -2.85 -9.17 -11.51
N VAL A 87 -2.72 -8.06 -10.78
CA VAL A 87 -1.83 -6.97 -11.18
C VAL A 87 -0.37 -7.43 -11.20
N LEU A 88 0.10 -8.10 -10.15
CA LEU A 88 1.48 -8.56 -10.04
C LEU A 88 1.82 -9.64 -11.06
N GLN A 89 0.86 -10.51 -11.39
CA GLN A 89 1.03 -11.52 -12.44
C GLN A 89 1.09 -10.86 -13.83
N ARG A 90 0.16 -9.95 -14.14
CA ARG A 90 0.09 -9.30 -15.45
C ARG A 90 1.32 -8.43 -15.74
N GLU A 91 1.75 -7.63 -14.76
CA GLU A 91 2.84 -6.68 -14.95
C GLU A 91 4.24 -7.32 -14.72
N GLY A 92 4.33 -8.29 -13.83
CA GLY A 92 5.62 -8.83 -13.39
C GLY A 92 5.75 -10.35 -13.45
N ARG A 93 4.72 -11.09 -13.88
CA ARG A 93 4.71 -12.56 -13.91
C ARG A 93 5.14 -13.20 -12.57
N LEU A 94 4.75 -12.55 -11.47
CA LEU A 94 5.20 -12.95 -10.14
C LEU A 94 4.79 -14.37 -9.78
N ILE A 95 3.56 -14.78 -10.10
CA ILE A 95 3.05 -16.11 -9.74
C ILE A 95 3.77 -17.18 -10.52
N ASP A 96 4.01 -16.96 -11.83
CA ASP A 96 4.78 -17.90 -12.65
C ASP A 96 6.17 -18.13 -12.06
N PHE A 97 6.86 -17.04 -11.71
CA PHE A 97 8.19 -17.11 -11.10
C PHE A 97 8.21 -17.84 -9.75
N LEU A 98 7.22 -17.59 -8.88
CA LEU A 98 7.15 -18.21 -7.56
C LEU A 98 6.80 -19.70 -7.61
N LEU A 99 6.13 -20.16 -8.68
CA LEU A 99 5.76 -21.55 -8.88
C LEU A 99 6.75 -22.32 -9.76
N GLU A 100 7.71 -21.63 -10.38
CA GLU A 100 8.78 -22.23 -11.18
C GLU A 100 9.82 -22.89 -10.26
N ASP A 101 10.29 -24.08 -10.67
CA ASP A 101 11.44 -24.71 -10.04
C ASP A 101 12.73 -24.06 -10.57
N ILE A 102 13.38 -23.27 -9.72
CA ILE A 102 14.57 -22.49 -10.10
C ILE A 102 15.90 -23.19 -9.77
N ASP A 103 15.90 -24.36 -9.14
CA ASP A 103 17.13 -25.05 -8.69
C ASP A 103 18.05 -25.46 -9.84
N GLY A 104 17.48 -25.64 -11.03
CA GLY A 104 18.24 -26.00 -12.25
C GLY A 104 18.88 -24.83 -12.99
N TYR A 105 18.61 -23.57 -12.61
CA TYR A 105 19.10 -22.38 -13.29
C TYR A 105 20.35 -21.81 -12.62
N SER A 106 21.22 -21.19 -13.42
CA SER A 106 22.35 -20.44 -12.87
C SER A 106 21.93 -19.14 -12.20
N ASP A 107 22.73 -18.65 -11.24
CA ASP A 107 22.52 -17.37 -10.56
C ASP A 107 22.37 -16.19 -11.55
N ALA A 108 23.10 -16.24 -12.66
CA ALA A 108 23.02 -15.20 -13.70
C ALA A 108 21.66 -15.18 -14.40
N GLN A 109 21.07 -16.36 -14.67
CA GLN A 109 19.74 -16.49 -15.28
C GLN A 109 18.65 -16.05 -14.30
N VAL A 110 18.70 -16.53 -13.06
CA VAL A 110 17.79 -16.12 -11.98
C VAL A 110 17.90 -14.61 -11.76
N GLY A 111 19.12 -14.07 -11.66
CA GLY A 111 19.35 -12.65 -11.48
C GLY A 111 18.80 -11.77 -12.61
N ALA A 112 18.84 -12.24 -13.86
CA ALA A 112 18.23 -11.54 -14.98
C ALA A 112 16.71 -11.54 -14.88
N ALA A 113 16.09 -12.71 -14.65
CA ALA A 113 14.63 -12.85 -14.51
C ALA A 113 14.09 -12.01 -13.33
N VAL A 114 14.75 -12.04 -12.18
CA VAL A 114 14.36 -11.27 -10.99
C VAL A 114 14.33 -9.75 -11.26
N ARG A 115 15.27 -9.23 -12.08
CA ARG A 115 15.25 -7.79 -12.42
C ARG A 115 14.03 -7.40 -13.26
N ASP A 116 13.59 -8.27 -14.15
CA ASP A 116 12.41 -8.03 -14.99
C ASP A 116 11.13 -8.10 -14.16
N ILE A 117 11.00 -9.12 -13.35
CA ILE A 117 9.89 -9.30 -12.40
C ILE A 117 9.82 -8.11 -11.44
N HIS A 118 10.95 -7.69 -10.88
CA HIS A 118 11.02 -6.52 -9.99
C HIS A 118 10.52 -5.25 -10.69
N ARG A 119 10.95 -4.99 -11.94
CA ARG A 119 10.48 -3.83 -12.69
C ARG A 119 8.98 -3.87 -12.95
N GLY A 120 8.46 -5.01 -13.38
CA GLY A 120 7.04 -5.21 -13.64
C GLY A 120 6.20 -5.08 -12.36
N CYS A 121 6.55 -5.80 -11.30
CA CYS A 121 5.85 -5.72 -10.02
C CYS A 121 5.89 -4.31 -9.41
N ARG A 122 7.04 -3.63 -9.47
CA ARG A 122 7.18 -2.25 -8.99
C ARG A 122 6.27 -1.30 -9.78
N LYS A 123 6.21 -1.44 -11.11
CA LYS A 123 5.29 -0.67 -11.96
C LYS A 123 3.85 -0.91 -11.53
N GLY A 124 3.39 -2.17 -11.47
CA GLY A 124 2.04 -2.52 -11.06
C GLY A 124 1.67 -1.97 -9.67
N LEU A 125 2.57 -2.10 -8.69
CA LEU A 125 2.34 -1.52 -7.36
C LEU A 125 2.20 0.01 -7.41
N SER A 126 3.10 0.72 -8.12
CA SER A 126 3.08 2.18 -8.17
C SER A 126 1.89 2.77 -8.91
N GLU A 127 1.33 2.05 -9.88
CA GLU A 127 0.13 2.47 -10.63
C GLU A 127 -1.16 2.33 -9.82
N HIS A 128 -1.23 1.32 -8.96
CA HIS A 128 -2.44 0.97 -8.23
C HIS A 128 -2.43 1.34 -6.75
N LEU A 129 -1.25 1.47 -6.14
CA LEU A 129 -1.07 1.72 -4.71
C LEU A 129 -0.15 2.90 -4.46
N GLN A 130 -0.54 3.78 -3.55
CA GLN A 130 0.37 4.77 -2.99
C GLN A 130 0.93 4.24 -1.68
N ILE A 131 2.15 3.71 -1.74
CA ILE A 131 2.85 3.12 -0.60
C ILE A 131 3.83 4.16 -0.04
N VAL A 132 3.74 4.40 1.27
CA VAL A 132 4.61 5.35 1.99
C VAL A 132 5.17 4.71 3.25
N PRO A 133 6.34 5.12 3.74
CA PRO A 133 6.86 4.64 5.01
C PRO A 133 5.96 5.09 6.17
N ILE A 134 5.85 4.26 7.21
CA ILE A 134 5.18 4.62 8.47
C ILE A 134 6.06 5.59 9.26
N ARG A 135 7.36 5.33 9.29
CA ARG A 135 8.38 6.16 9.95
C ARG A 135 9.24 6.82 8.88
N PRO A 136 9.36 8.17 8.88
CA PRO A 136 10.17 8.89 7.88
C PRO A 136 11.68 8.83 8.15
N GLU A 137 12.07 8.43 9.37
CA GLU A 137 13.47 8.33 9.75
C GLU A 137 14.18 7.20 8.99
N PRO A 138 15.47 7.32 8.70
CA PRO A 138 16.24 6.26 8.06
C PRO A 138 16.41 5.05 8.97
N ASP A 139 16.68 3.90 8.39
CA ASP A 139 17.01 2.70 9.13
C ASP A 139 18.23 2.97 10.05
N GLU A 140 18.26 2.31 11.20
CA GLU A 140 19.24 2.49 12.29
C GLU A 140 19.15 3.84 13.04
N ALA A 141 18.26 4.75 12.65
CA ALA A 141 18.07 5.99 13.42
C ALA A 141 17.55 5.69 14.83
N LEU A 142 18.01 6.46 15.80
CA LEU A 142 17.50 6.42 17.18
C LEU A 142 16.11 7.07 17.20
N VAL A 143 15.10 6.32 17.60
CA VAL A 143 13.71 6.78 17.66
C VAL A 143 13.13 6.63 19.06
N LYS A 144 12.21 7.55 19.39
CA LYS A 144 11.48 7.53 20.64
C LYS A 144 10.02 7.15 20.41
N ILE A 145 9.55 6.14 21.14
CA ILE A 145 8.19 5.62 21.04
C ILE A 145 7.42 6.00 22.32
N ALA A 146 6.44 6.86 22.16
CA ALA A 146 5.63 7.36 23.26
C ALA A 146 4.71 6.28 23.83
N ALA A 147 4.17 6.55 25.02
CA ALA A 147 3.06 5.77 25.57
C ALA A 147 1.84 5.84 24.66
N GLY A 148 1.10 4.72 24.54
CA GLY A 148 -0.12 4.67 23.73
C GLY A 148 0.13 4.63 22.22
N HIS A 149 1.35 4.30 21.76
CA HIS A 149 1.60 4.05 20.34
C HIS A 149 0.69 2.93 19.84
N ASP A 150 0.32 3.01 18.58
CA ASP A 150 -0.50 1.99 17.92
C ASP A 150 0.36 0.76 17.57
N PRO A 151 0.10 -0.43 18.17
CA PRO A 151 0.87 -1.64 17.89
C PRO A 151 0.75 -2.14 16.45
N SER A 152 -0.28 -1.72 15.70
CA SER A 152 -0.43 -2.03 14.28
C SER A 152 0.55 -1.25 13.41
N GLN A 153 1.02 -0.09 13.88
CA GLN A 153 1.97 0.74 13.17
C GLN A 153 3.41 0.55 13.65
N VAL A 154 3.62 0.34 14.95
CA VAL A 154 4.96 0.20 15.54
C VAL A 154 5.00 -1.02 16.46
N ARG A 155 5.81 -1.99 16.12
CA ARG A 155 6.07 -3.18 16.94
C ARG A 155 7.43 -3.06 17.61
N LEU A 156 7.45 -3.11 18.93
CA LEU A 156 8.69 -3.18 19.72
C LEU A 156 9.26 -4.59 19.65
N ILE A 157 10.55 -4.70 19.43
CA ILE A 157 11.31 -5.98 19.38
C ILE A 157 12.51 -5.93 20.32
N GLY A 158 13.05 -7.10 20.67
CA GLY A 158 14.16 -7.23 21.59
C GLY A 158 13.70 -7.24 23.05
N HIS A 159 14.60 -6.83 23.97
CA HIS A 159 14.34 -6.84 25.40
C HIS A 159 13.60 -5.57 25.85
N VAL A 160 12.29 -5.58 25.71
CA VAL A 160 11.44 -4.44 26.08
C VAL A 160 11.17 -4.46 27.59
N THR A 161 11.86 -3.61 28.35
CA THR A 161 11.70 -3.47 29.80
C THR A 161 11.39 -2.03 30.18
N GLY A 162 10.77 -1.84 31.35
CA GLY A 162 10.44 -0.52 31.87
C GLY A 162 9.08 0.01 31.37
N ARG A 163 8.95 1.33 31.40
CA ARG A 163 7.73 2.06 30.99
C ARG A 163 8.05 3.04 29.87
N PRO A 164 7.07 3.33 29.01
CA PRO A 164 7.26 4.34 27.97
C PRO A 164 7.63 5.71 28.55
N PRO A 165 8.33 6.57 27.79
CA PRO A 165 8.72 6.37 26.40
C PRO A 165 9.87 5.36 26.24
N PHE A 166 9.77 4.52 25.20
CA PHE A 166 10.86 3.61 24.84
C PHE A 166 11.79 4.28 23.80
N GLU A 167 13.08 4.00 23.91
CA GLU A 167 14.08 4.47 22.95
C GLU A 167 14.78 3.26 22.33
N GLY A 168 15.00 3.32 21.02
CA GLY A 168 15.62 2.22 20.29
C GLY A 168 15.99 2.58 18.87
N SER A 169 16.77 1.71 18.23
CA SER A 169 17.14 1.84 16.82
C SER A 169 16.02 1.36 15.92
N LEU A 170 15.68 2.14 14.90
CA LEU A 170 14.70 1.80 13.89
C LEU A 170 15.27 0.71 12.96
N ARG A 171 14.78 -0.52 13.08
CA ARG A 171 15.24 -1.65 12.25
C ARG A 171 14.57 -1.70 10.88
N HIS A 172 13.36 -1.19 10.78
CA HIS A 172 12.60 -1.11 9.55
C HIS A 172 11.52 -0.04 9.69
N HIS A 173 11.44 0.87 8.74
CA HIS A 173 10.53 2.00 8.79
C HIS A 173 9.05 1.65 8.60
N GLY A 174 8.73 0.40 8.23
CA GLY A 174 7.36 -0.05 7.96
C GLY A 174 6.75 0.60 6.73
N TRP A 175 5.68 -0.01 6.21
CA TRP A 175 4.98 0.49 5.04
C TRP A 175 3.47 0.58 5.31
N ARG A 176 2.83 1.59 4.76
CA ARG A 176 1.36 1.66 4.65
C ARG A 176 0.95 2.15 3.27
N THR A 177 -0.24 1.77 2.86
CA THR A 177 -0.87 2.37 1.69
C THR A 177 -1.77 3.52 2.12
N THR A 178 -1.69 4.63 1.39
CA THR A 178 -2.57 5.81 1.56
C THR A 178 -3.63 5.88 0.47
N LYS A 179 -3.42 5.15 -0.64
CA LYS A 179 -4.38 5.02 -1.72
C LYS A 179 -4.29 3.62 -2.31
N CYS A 180 -5.46 3.01 -2.57
CA CYS A 180 -5.60 1.75 -3.29
C CYS A 180 -6.65 1.94 -4.39
N SER A 181 -6.28 1.68 -5.64
CA SER A 181 -7.14 1.83 -6.81
C SER A 181 -7.02 0.62 -7.73
N LEU A 182 -7.29 -0.57 -7.18
CA LEU A 182 -7.38 -1.80 -7.96
C LEU A 182 -8.64 -1.76 -8.83
N ALA A 183 -8.51 -2.25 -10.07
CA ALA A 183 -9.64 -2.34 -10.98
C ALA A 183 -10.67 -3.36 -10.47
N ASP A 184 -11.94 -3.08 -10.67
CA ASP A 184 -13.00 -4.03 -10.35
C ASP A 184 -12.93 -5.28 -11.25
N ILE A 185 -13.27 -6.43 -10.67
CA ILE A 185 -13.48 -7.66 -11.43
C ILE A 185 -14.79 -7.49 -12.19
N PRO A 186 -14.79 -7.59 -13.53
CA PRO A 186 -16.01 -7.43 -14.34
C PRO A 186 -17.11 -8.41 -13.92
N ALA A 187 -18.36 -7.99 -14.06
CA ALA A 187 -19.49 -8.87 -13.81
C ALA A 187 -19.42 -10.13 -14.70
N GLY A 188 -19.66 -11.29 -14.11
CA GLY A 188 -19.61 -12.59 -14.81
C GLY A 188 -18.22 -13.23 -14.88
N HIS A 189 -17.18 -12.56 -14.40
CA HIS A 189 -15.86 -13.21 -14.25
C HIS A 189 -15.78 -13.96 -12.91
N ASP A 190 -15.11 -15.10 -12.93
CA ASP A 190 -14.84 -15.87 -11.72
C ASP A 190 -13.87 -15.07 -10.83
N PRO A 191 -14.28 -14.70 -9.59
CA PRO A 191 -13.48 -13.90 -8.69
C PRO A 191 -12.24 -14.63 -8.12
N THR A 192 -12.07 -15.91 -8.43
CA THR A 192 -10.92 -16.72 -7.99
C THR A 192 -9.81 -16.80 -9.04
N VAL A 193 -10.09 -16.37 -10.29
CA VAL A 193 -9.11 -16.41 -11.39
C VAL A 193 -8.15 -15.24 -11.29
N ILE A 194 -6.86 -15.53 -11.07
CA ILE A 194 -5.78 -14.53 -11.05
C ILE A 194 -5.40 -14.13 -12.48
N CYS A 195 -5.23 -15.10 -13.36
CA CYS A 195 -4.89 -14.92 -14.77
C CYS A 195 -5.55 -16.04 -15.56
N PRO A 196 -6.27 -15.73 -16.66
CA PRO A 196 -6.85 -16.77 -17.50
C PRO A 196 -5.77 -17.54 -18.24
N ALA A 197 -6.04 -18.83 -18.54
CA ALA A 197 -5.21 -19.60 -19.45
C ALA A 197 -5.29 -19.03 -20.87
N GLU A 198 -4.14 -18.94 -21.54
CA GLU A 198 -4.04 -18.48 -22.91
C GLU A 198 -3.88 -19.68 -23.84
N VAL A 199 -4.72 -19.78 -24.88
CA VAL A 199 -4.68 -20.88 -25.86
C VAL A 199 -4.55 -20.28 -27.26
N GLU A 200 -3.46 -20.59 -27.94
CA GLU A 200 -3.27 -20.21 -29.34
C GLU A 200 -3.98 -21.21 -30.25
N ILE A 201 -4.88 -20.71 -31.07
CA ILE A 201 -5.58 -21.52 -32.07
C ILE A 201 -4.82 -21.40 -33.37
N ALA A 202 -4.29 -22.54 -33.88
CA ALA A 202 -3.70 -22.60 -35.20
C ALA A 202 -4.82 -22.48 -36.26
N GLY A 203 -4.72 -21.47 -37.14
CA GLY A 203 -5.63 -21.25 -38.27
C GLY A 203 -5.26 -22.11 -39.47
#